data_c683cf4ffefa21c573be9ec636aed91f
#
_entry.id   c683cf4ffefa21c573be9ec636aed91f
#
_cell.length_a   1.000
_cell.length_b   1.000
_cell.length_c   1.000
_cell.angle_alpha   90.00
_cell.angle_beta   90.00
_cell.angle_gamma   90.00
#
_symmetry.space_group_name_H-M   'P 1'
#
loop_
_entity.id
_entity.type
_entity.pdbx_description
1 polymer ?
#
loop_
_entity_poly.entity_id
_entity_poly.type
_entity_poly.pdbx_seq_one_letter_code
_entity_poly.pdbx_strand_id
1 'polypeptide(L)'
;MVPLKDSLVVTSIKNTNKCIDKNNYEVCSLYKLTLSNTGSSFTLNGYLKTSSTTYTTGNLKYQVYDTNYNAVTDVLTPSLTASQKVYFKKGSNNISTTINSTNIEYYLVMWITETNTMQTADYSKNYSGVVGFEAISGDVLEANLTT
;
A
#
# COMPACT_ATOMS: atom_id res chain seq x y z
N MET A 1 -11.89 -9.34 -2.40
CA MET A 1 -10.99 -9.15 -3.56
C MET A 1 -10.76 -10.46 -4.29
N VAL A 2 -10.75 -10.43 -5.60
CA VAL A 2 -10.38 -11.55 -6.47
C VAL A 2 -8.89 -11.42 -6.79
N PRO A 3 -8.13 -12.54 -6.85
CA PRO A 3 -6.72 -12.48 -7.23
C PRO A 3 -6.47 -11.78 -8.57
N LEU A 4 -5.38 -11.03 -8.65
CA LEU A 4 -5.00 -10.21 -9.80
C LEU A 4 -3.51 -10.41 -10.11
N LYS A 5 -3.18 -10.47 -11.39
CA LYS A 5 -1.78 -10.45 -11.82
C LYS A 5 -1.15 -9.09 -11.49
N ASP A 6 0.04 -9.10 -10.92
CA ASP A 6 0.75 -7.87 -10.53
C ASP A 6 0.89 -6.90 -11.71
N SER A 7 1.10 -7.41 -12.93
CA SER A 7 1.21 -6.60 -14.14
C SER A 7 -0.08 -5.87 -14.54
N LEU A 8 -1.24 -6.24 -14.00
CA LEU A 8 -2.54 -5.65 -14.34
C LEU A 8 -3.00 -4.60 -13.33
N VAL A 9 -2.31 -4.43 -12.21
CA VAL A 9 -2.73 -3.53 -11.12
C VAL A 9 -2.92 -2.10 -11.62
N VAL A 10 -1.91 -1.52 -12.24
CA VAL A 10 -1.95 -0.12 -12.72
C VAL A 10 -3.02 0.07 -13.78
N THR A 11 -3.20 -0.91 -14.68
CA THR A 11 -4.25 -0.86 -15.71
C THR A 11 -5.63 -0.86 -15.09
N SER A 12 -5.87 -1.70 -14.07
CA SER A 12 -7.14 -1.77 -13.36
C SER A 12 -7.51 -0.44 -12.69
N ILE A 13 -6.53 0.26 -12.10
CA ILE A 13 -6.74 1.57 -11.49
C ILE A 13 -7.08 2.62 -12.55
N LYS A 14 -6.28 2.73 -13.59
CA LYS A 14 -6.42 3.79 -14.61
C LYS A 14 -7.73 3.71 -15.37
N ASN A 15 -8.23 2.51 -15.61
CA ASN A 15 -9.40 2.30 -16.46
C ASN A 15 -10.73 2.55 -15.73
N THR A 16 -10.75 2.49 -14.40
CA THR A 16 -12.02 2.43 -13.67
C THR A 16 -12.16 3.44 -12.54
N ASN A 17 -11.10 4.12 -12.13
CA ASN A 17 -11.03 4.87 -10.86
C ASN A 17 -11.45 4.02 -9.63
N LYS A 18 -11.62 2.74 -9.84
CA LYS A 18 -11.92 1.71 -8.85
C LYS A 18 -11.07 0.52 -9.20
N CYS A 19 -10.71 -0.26 -8.23
CA CYS A 19 -9.94 -1.49 -8.45
C CYS A 19 -10.86 -2.62 -8.87
N ILE A 20 -11.38 -2.55 -10.09
CA ILE A 20 -12.25 -3.59 -10.66
C ILE A 20 -11.67 -4.14 -11.96
N ASP A 21 -11.95 -5.40 -12.24
CA ASP A 21 -11.58 -6.06 -13.49
C ASP A 21 -12.65 -5.85 -14.59
N LYS A 22 -12.40 -6.44 -15.75
CA LYS A 22 -13.34 -6.39 -16.89
C LYS A 22 -14.71 -7.03 -16.61
N ASN A 23 -14.80 -7.87 -15.59
CA ASN A 23 -16.04 -8.55 -15.16
C ASN A 23 -16.72 -7.83 -14.00
N ASN A 24 -16.23 -6.64 -13.62
CA ASN A 24 -16.74 -5.83 -12.54
C ASN A 24 -16.51 -6.42 -11.14
N TYR A 25 -15.52 -7.31 -10.99
CA TYR A 25 -15.10 -7.80 -9.68
C TYR A 25 -14.07 -6.88 -9.05
N GLU A 26 -14.16 -6.67 -7.75
CA GLU A 26 -13.13 -5.94 -7.00
C GLU A 26 -11.85 -6.77 -6.93
N VAL A 27 -10.77 -6.21 -7.46
CA VAL A 27 -9.46 -6.88 -7.58
C VAL A 27 -8.37 -6.20 -6.77
N CYS A 28 -8.57 -4.97 -6.32
CA CYS A 28 -7.65 -4.29 -5.40
C CYS A 28 -8.37 -3.23 -4.57
N SER A 29 -7.74 -2.85 -3.47
CA SER A 29 -8.14 -1.72 -2.63
C SER A 29 -7.20 -0.55 -2.91
N LEU A 30 -7.76 0.63 -3.14
CA LEU A 30 -7.02 1.86 -3.44
C LEU A 30 -7.18 2.86 -2.29
N TYR A 31 -6.07 3.35 -1.77
CA TYR A 31 -6.03 4.36 -0.72
C TYR A 31 -5.24 5.58 -1.21
N LYS A 32 -5.84 6.75 -1.09
CA LYS A 32 -5.16 8.02 -1.36
C LYS A 32 -4.51 8.52 -0.06
N LEU A 33 -3.22 8.78 -0.11
CA LEU A 33 -2.44 9.30 1.00
C LEU A 33 -2.08 10.75 0.68
N THR A 34 -2.44 11.68 1.56
CA THR A 34 -2.07 13.09 1.44
C THR A 34 -1.25 13.51 2.64
N LEU A 35 -0.04 14.00 2.39
CA LEU A 35 0.87 14.53 3.39
C LEU A 35 0.88 16.04 3.29
N SER A 36 0.60 16.71 4.39
CA SER A 36 0.56 18.18 4.49
C SER A 36 1.51 18.67 5.56
N ASN A 37 2.16 19.79 5.30
CA ASN A 37 3.03 20.46 6.25
C ASN A 37 2.95 21.97 6.08
N THR A 38 2.80 22.69 7.18
CA THR A 38 2.74 24.16 7.20
C THR A 38 4.01 24.81 7.77
N GLY A 39 4.96 24.01 8.21
CA GLY A 39 6.20 24.46 8.83
C GLY A 39 7.44 24.26 7.96
N SER A 40 8.58 24.11 8.61
CA SER A 40 9.86 23.82 7.96
C SER A 40 9.83 22.45 7.29
N SER A 41 10.57 22.28 6.20
CA SER A 41 10.66 20.99 5.53
C SER A 41 11.37 19.96 6.40
N PHE A 42 10.92 18.72 6.31
CA PHE A 42 11.57 17.57 6.96
C PHE A 42 11.35 16.30 6.15
N THR A 43 12.22 15.32 6.39
CA THR A 43 12.24 14.06 5.66
C THR A 43 11.59 12.96 6.49
N LEU A 44 10.74 12.16 5.84
CA LEU A 44 9.95 11.09 6.43
C LEU A 44 10.23 9.78 5.72
N ASN A 45 10.24 8.68 6.47
CA ASN A 45 10.20 7.32 5.95
C ASN A 45 8.80 6.74 6.13
N GLY A 46 8.22 6.28 5.03
CA GLY A 46 6.92 5.65 5.04
C GLY A 46 6.98 4.17 5.44
N TYR A 47 5.91 3.67 6.05
CA TYR A 47 5.76 2.26 6.40
C TYR A 47 4.30 1.84 6.39
N LEU A 48 4.08 0.52 6.29
CA LEU A 48 2.81 -0.12 6.58
C LEU A 48 2.99 -0.99 7.82
N LYS A 49 2.23 -0.72 8.87
CA LYS A 49 2.21 -1.49 10.12
C LYS A 49 0.92 -2.29 10.21
N THR A 50 1.03 -3.59 10.36
CA THR A 50 -0.14 -4.47 10.50
C THR A 50 -0.77 -4.28 11.87
N SER A 51 -2.08 -4.03 11.92
CA SER A 51 -2.87 -4.03 13.15
C SER A 51 -3.45 -5.42 13.41
N SER A 52 -4.10 -5.99 12.40
CA SER A 52 -4.63 -7.36 12.45
C SER A 52 -4.78 -7.92 11.04
N THR A 53 -4.69 -9.23 10.91
CA THR A 53 -4.94 -9.90 9.64
C THR A 53 -5.41 -11.33 9.85
N THR A 54 -6.28 -11.79 8.98
CA THR A 54 -6.67 -13.20 8.87
C THR A 54 -5.99 -13.89 7.69
N TYR A 55 -5.20 -13.17 6.87
CA TYR A 55 -4.37 -13.79 5.85
C TYR A 55 -3.29 -14.66 6.49
N THR A 56 -3.04 -15.81 5.88
CA THR A 56 -2.03 -16.80 6.32
C THR A 56 -0.97 -17.05 5.26
N THR A 57 -1.17 -16.45 4.07
CA THR A 57 -0.25 -16.56 2.92
C THR A 57 0.44 -15.23 2.66
N GLY A 58 1.56 -15.26 1.96
CA GLY A 58 2.23 -14.06 1.48
C GLY A 58 1.62 -13.48 0.19
N ASN A 59 0.39 -13.85 -0.16
CA ASN A 59 -0.23 -13.45 -1.42
C ASN A 59 -0.86 -12.06 -1.39
N LEU A 60 -1.16 -11.50 -0.21
CA LEU A 60 -1.54 -10.11 -0.09
C LEU A 60 -0.31 -9.25 -0.39
N LYS A 61 -0.43 -8.36 -1.37
CA LYS A 61 0.63 -7.45 -1.82
C LYS A 61 0.16 -6.01 -1.74
N TYR A 62 1.12 -5.10 -1.69
CA TYR A 62 0.84 -3.68 -1.87
C TYR A 62 1.99 -2.98 -2.58
N GLN A 63 1.68 -1.84 -3.16
CA GLN A 63 2.66 -0.97 -3.81
C GLN A 63 2.21 0.47 -3.68
N VAL A 64 3.16 1.38 -3.54
CA VAL A 64 2.90 2.82 -3.48
C VAL A 64 3.23 3.44 -4.84
N TYR A 65 2.34 4.30 -5.31
CA TYR A 65 2.45 5.02 -6.59
C TYR A 65 2.37 6.52 -6.36
N ASP A 66 3.00 7.29 -7.26
CA ASP A 66 2.76 8.72 -7.34
C ASP A 66 1.42 9.02 -8.03
N THR A 67 1.07 10.29 -8.18
CA THR A 67 -0.20 10.72 -8.79
C THR A 67 -0.31 10.40 -10.29
N ASN A 68 0.80 10.08 -10.95
CA ASN A 68 0.84 9.63 -12.33
C ASN A 68 0.83 8.10 -12.47
N TYR A 69 0.64 7.38 -11.35
CA TYR A 69 0.70 5.92 -11.26
C TYR A 69 2.06 5.33 -11.64
N ASN A 70 3.14 6.09 -11.42
CA ASN A 70 4.49 5.55 -11.46
C ASN A 70 4.82 4.93 -10.10
N ALA A 71 5.43 3.74 -10.12
CA ALA A 71 5.78 3.04 -8.90
C ALA A 71 6.85 3.81 -8.11
N VAL A 72 6.54 4.11 -6.85
CA VAL A 72 7.47 4.70 -5.88
C VAL A 72 8.22 3.61 -5.14
N THR A 73 7.56 2.49 -4.87
CA THR A 73 8.14 1.31 -4.21
C THR A 73 8.19 0.11 -5.13
N ASP A 74 8.91 -0.92 -4.73
CA ASP A 74 8.71 -2.26 -5.27
C ASP A 74 7.35 -2.81 -4.80
N VAL A 75 6.93 -3.94 -5.35
CA VAL A 75 5.81 -4.72 -4.81
C VAL A 75 6.25 -5.28 -3.47
N LEU A 76 5.50 -4.96 -2.42
CA LEU A 76 5.82 -5.31 -1.05
C LEU A 76 4.75 -6.24 -0.46
N THR A 77 5.14 -7.00 0.55
CA THR A 77 4.24 -7.88 1.29
C THR A 77 4.07 -7.31 2.70
N PRO A 78 2.83 -7.07 3.17
CA PRO A 78 2.64 -6.65 4.56
C PRO A 78 3.05 -7.75 5.53
N SER A 79 3.43 -7.38 6.73
CA SER A 79 3.68 -8.37 7.79
C SER A 79 2.37 -9.11 8.14
N LEU A 80 2.45 -10.40 8.39
CA LEU A 80 1.34 -11.19 8.94
C LEU A 80 1.29 -11.12 10.47
N THR A 81 2.27 -10.47 11.10
CA THR A 81 2.37 -10.30 12.55
C THR A 81 1.91 -8.90 12.96
N ALA A 82 0.99 -8.83 13.92
CA ALA A 82 0.49 -7.57 14.46
C ALA A 82 1.64 -6.71 15.01
N SER A 83 1.51 -5.39 14.85
CA SER A 83 2.44 -4.36 15.30
C SER A 83 3.80 -4.32 14.57
N GLN A 84 4.01 -5.16 13.56
CA GLN A 84 5.23 -5.11 12.75
C GLN A 84 5.09 -4.15 11.57
N LYS A 85 6.14 -3.37 11.33
CA LYS A 85 6.27 -2.40 10.24
C LYS A 85 7.00 -3.04 9.07
N VAL A 86 6.53 -2.72 7.86
CA VAL A 86 7.26 -2.94 6.61
C VAL A 86 7.51 -1.56 6.01
N TYR A 87 8.76 -1.14 5.93
CA TYR A 87 9.11 0.17 5.36
C TYR A 87 8.94 0.16 3.84
N PHE A 88 8.54 1.30 3.31
CA PHE A 88 8.47 1.50 1.88
C PHE A 88 9.87 1.45 1.28
N LYS A 89 10.08 0.51 0.37
CA LYS A 89 11.40 0.21 -0.21
C LYS A 89 11.36 0.17 -1.73
N LYS A 90 12.49 0.56 -2.32
CA LYS A 90 12.80 0.27 -3.71
C LYS A 90 14.22 -0.32 -3.77
N GLY A 91 14.32 -1.57 -4.23
CA GLY A 91 15.54 -2.34 -4.02
C GLY A 91 15.81 -2.60 -2.54
N SER A 92 17.02 -2.35 -2.09
CA SER A 92 17.41 -2.47 -0.67
C SER A 92 17.27 -1.17 0.14
N ASN A 93 16.82 -0.07 -0.49
CA ASN A 93 16.77 1.25 0.13
C ASN A 93 15.37 1.62 0.57
N ASN A 94 15.24 2.16 1.79
CA ASN A 94 14.01 2.79 2.25
C ASN A 94 13.74 4.05 1.42
N ILE A 95 12.46 4.28 1.14
CA ILE A 95 12.02 5.48 0.43
C ILE A 95 11.85 6.62 1.43
N SER A 96 12.54 7.72 1.17
CA SER A 96 12.41 8.95 1.94
C SER A 96 11.57 9.98 1.18
N THR A 97 10.64 10.59 1.89
CA THR A 97 9.80 11.66 1.36
C THR A 97 10.10 12.96 2.11
N THR A 98 10.45 14.02 1.38
CA THR A 98 10.64 15.34 1.95
C THR A 98 9.36 16.15 1.80
N ILE A 99 8.78 16.57 2.93
CA ILE A 99 7.60 17.44 2.95
C ILE A 99 8.05 18.88 3.14
N ASN A 100 7.51 19.76 2.31
CA ASN A 100 7.62 21.21 2.44
C ASN A 100 6.22 21.82 2.55
N SER A 101 6.06 23.09 2.20
CA SER A 101 4.75 23.77 2.22
C SER A 101 3.74 23.29 1.18
N THR A 102 4.15 22.40 0.27
CA THR A 102 3.28 21.81 -0.76
C THR A 102 2.83 20.42 -0.32
N ASN A 103 1.54 20.11 -0.47
CA ASN A 103 1.02 18.77 -0.21
C ASN A 103 1.65 17.75 -1.15
N ILE A 104 1.96 16.56 -0.61
CA ILE A 104 2.42 15.42 -1.37
C ILE A 104 1.33 14.36 -1.32
N GLU A 105 1.01 13.79 -2.48
CA GLU A 105 -0.01 12.76 -2.62
C GLU A 105 0.60 11.46 -3.16
N TYR A 106 0.17 10.35 -2.58
CA TYR A 106 0.48 9.00 -3.04
C TYR A 106 -0.79 8.16 -3.12
N TYR A 107 -0.74 7.11 -3.91
CA TYR A 107 -1.71 6.02 -3.88
C TYR A 107 -1.04 4.77 -3.31
N LEU A 108 -1.65 4.16 -2.31
CA LEU A 108 -1.31 2.82 -1.85
C LEU A 108 -2.36 1.86 -2.40
N VAL A 109 -1.93 0.84 -3.10
CA VAL A 109 -2.79 -0.16 -3.71
C VAL A 109 -2.47 -1.51 -3.09
N MET A 110 -3.51 -2.23 -2.66
CA MET A 110 -3.40 -3.58 -2.10
C MET A 110 -4.20 -4.55 -2.96
N TRP A 111 -3.62 -5.71 -3.24
CA TRP A 111 -4.28 -6.78 -4.00
C TRP A 111 -3.80 -8.16 -3.55
N ILE A 112 -4.52 -9.20 -3.97
CA ILE A 112 -4.09 -10.58 -3.80
C ILE A 112 -3.40 -10.99 -5.11
N THR A 113 -2.11 -11.34 -5.06
CA THR A 113 -1.39 -11.76 -6.26
C THR A 113 -1.91 -13.10 -6.76
N GLU A 114 -2.12 -13.21 -8.08
CA GLU A 114 -2.54 -14.46 -8.70
C GLU A 114 -1.38 -15.45 -8.79
N THR A 115 -1.62 -16.67 -8.31
CA THR A 115 -0.61 -17.74 -8.28
C THR A 115 -0.80 -18.81 -9.36
N ASN A 116 -1.83 -18.67 -10.23
CA ASN A 116 -2.24 -19.67 -11.22
C ASN A 116 -2.62 -21.04 -10.62
N THR A 117 -2.93 -21.06 -9.34
CA THR A 117 -3.45 -22.22 -8.60
C THR A 117 -4.70 -21.83 -7.84
N MET A 118 -5.43 -22.80 -7.31
CA MET A 118 -6.59 -22.50 -6.46
C MET A 118 -6.13 -21.80 -5.17
N GLN A 119 -6.69 -20.63 -4.88
CA GLN A 119 -6.29 -19.77 -3.76
C GLN A 119 -7.35 -19.69 -2.66
N THR A 120 -7.91 -20.82 -2.27
CA THR A 120 -8.96 -20.89 -1.23
C THR A 120 -8.52 -20.31 0.11
N ALA A 121 -7.22 -20.37 0.42
CA ALA A 121 -6.65 -19.81 1.65
C ALA A 121 -6.75 -18.26 1.71
N ASP A 122 -6.96 -17.59 0.58
CA ASP A 122 -7.07 -16.13 0.49
C ASP A 122 -8.53 -15.65 0.46
N TYR A 123 -9.51 -16.55 0.42
CA TYR A 123 -10.92 -16.19 0.42
C TYR A 123 -11.39 -15.69 1.79
N SER A 124 -12.25 -14.67 1.75
CA SER A 124 -12.90 -14.10 2.95
C SER A 124 -11.89 -13.70 4.03
N LYS A 125 -10.71 -13.27 3.64
CA LYS A 125 -9.67 -12.76 4.54
C LYS A 125 -9.74 -11.26 4.63
N ASN A 126 -9.31 -10.75 5.79
CA ASN A 126 -9.29 -9.33 6.10
C ASN A 126 -7.88 -8.88 6.50
N TYR A 127 -7.58 -7.65 6.20
CA TYR A 127 -6.38 -6.97 6.64
C TYR A 127 -6.76 -5.61 7.22
N SER A 128 -6.15 -5.25 8.33
CA SER A 128 -6.22 -3.93 8.93
C SER A 128 -4.80 -3.49 9.30
N GLY A 129 -4.46 -2.29 8.97
CA GLY A 129 -3.13 -1.75 9.21
C GLY A 129 -3.12 -0.25 9.33
N VAL A 130 -1.94 0.28 9.55
CA VAL A 130 -1.67 1.71 9.68
C VAL A 130 -0.59 2.08 8.68
N VAL A 131 -0.86 3.04 7.81
CA VAL A 131 0.19 3.72 7.05
C VAL A 131 0.75 4.82 7.91
N GLY A 132 2.05 4.80 8.09
CA GLY A 132 2.76 5.81 8.86
C GLY A 132 3.90 6.43 8.06
N PHE A 133 4.25 7.65 8.45
CA PHE A 133 5.42 8.37 7.97
C PHE A 133 6.14 8.90 9.21
N GLU A 134 7.38 8.47 9.40
CA GLU A 134 8.16 8.84 10.58
C GLU A 134 9.38 9.68 10.21
N ALA A 135 9.61 10.73 11.02
CA ALA A 135 10.80 11.55 10.95
C ALA A 135 11.97 10.92 11.73
N ILE A 136 13.20 11.37 11.47
CA ILE A 136 14.38 10.96 12.23
C ILE A 136 14.22 11.29 13.72
N SER A 137 13.50 12.36 14.06
CA SER A 137 13.17 12.73 15.44
C SER A 137 12.29 11.72 16.19
N GLY A 138 11.65 10.78 15.47
CA GLY A 138 10.70 9.82 16.01
C GLY A 138 9.23 10.27 15.92
N ASP A 139 8.95 11.50 15.48
CA ASP A 139 7.58 11.95 15.24
C ASP A 139 6.96 11.17 14.09
N VAL A 140 5.69 10.79 14.24
CA VAL A 140 4.97 9.98 13.25
C VAL A 140 3.61 10.60 12.89
N LEU A 141 3.23 10.40 11.62
CA LEU A 141 1.88 10.64 11.11
C LEU A 141 1.30 9.28 10.70
N GLU A 142 0.13 8.92 11.21
CA GLU A 142 -0.47 7.63 10.93
C GLU A 142 -1.92 7.75 10.47
N ALA A 143 -2.34 6.86 9.55
CA ALA A 143 -3.71 6.71 9.10
C ALA A 143 -4.10 5.23 9.00
N ASN A 144 -5.32 4.89 9.40
CA ASN A 144 -5.81 3.52 9.38
C ASN A 144 -6.23 3.07 7.98
N LEU A 145 -5.91 1.82 7.65
CA LEU A 145 -6.36 1.12 6.44
C LEU A 145 -7.09 -0.15 6.83
N THR A 146 -8.18 -0.45 6.12
CA THR A 146 -8.94 -1.71 6.27
C THR A 146 -9.35 -2.20 4.89
N THR A 147 -9.07 -3.47 4.62
CA THR A 147 -9.50 -4.13 3.38
C THR A 147 -10.78 -4.94 3.58
#